data_d2d075447865626a1d0f1ea392911b6b
#
_entry.id   d2d075447865626a1d0f1ea392911b6b
#
_cell.length_a   1.000
_cell.length_b   1.000
_cell.length_c   1.000
_cell.angle_alpha   90.00
_cell.angle_beta   90.00
_cell.angle_gamma   90.00
#
_symmetry.space_group_name_H-M   'P 1'
#
loop_
_entity.id
_entity.type
_entity.pdbx_description
1 polymer ?
#
loop_
_entity_poly.entity_id
_entity_poly.type
_entity_poly.pdbx_seq_one_letter_code
_entity_poly.pdbx_strand_id
1 'polypeptide(L)'
;FEGGAIEGALPTANGENNIDVLKKTVDKYHGGQGPYMVAEFYPGWLDHWNEPFVRVSAESIAERTKAYLEGGVNFNFYMVHGGTNFAFWSGANYNNDTNIQPDLTSYDYDAPISEAGWATDKYMKVRDVMKQHVAYELPDVPERIPVIQTPEVFFDKSVDVISVLEQQKPVSAEEPMTFEDLGQGYGYVLYRRHFNQPISGMMRVPGIADFATVYV
;
A
#
# COMPACT_ATOMS: atom_id res chain seq x y z
N PHE A 1 -11.04 -15.20 -5.94
CA PHE A 1 -10.33 -16.18 -6.81
C PHE A 1 -11.07 -16.49 -8.11
N GLU A 2 -12.19 -15.84 -8.39
CA GLU A 2 -13.02 -16.13 -9.57
C GLU A 2 -12.51 -15.49 -10.89
N GLY A 3 -11.44 -14.69 -10.83
CA GLY A 3 -10.87 -13.99 -12.00
C GLY A 3 -10.27 -14.89 -13.08
N GLY A 4 -10.06 -16.17 -12.78
CA GLY A 4 -9.52 -17.14 -13.73
C GLY A 4 -8.00 -17.25 -13.71
N ALA A 5 -7.45 -17.79 -14.78
CA ALA A 5 -6.01 -17.95 -14.99
C ALA A 5 -5.66 -17.77 -16.46
N ILE A 6 -4.41 -17.46 -16.73
CA ILE A 6 -3.86 -17.33 -18.09
C ILE A 6 -3.07 -18.61 -18.40
N GLU A 7 -3.24 -19.16 -19.61
CA GLU A 7 -2.48 -20.33 -20.03
C GLU A 7 -0.97 -20.07 -19.98
N GLY A 8 -0.23 -21.01 -19.40
CA GLY A 8 1.22 -20.90 -19.21
C GLY A 8 1.65 -20.09 -17.99
N ALA A 9 0.72 -19.47 -17.24
CA ALA A 9 1.00 -18.79 -15.99
C ALA A 9 0.61 -19.67 -14.78
N LEU A 10 1.42 -19.62 -13.72
CA LEU A 10 1.09 -20.26 -12.46
C LEU A 10 0.00 -19.46 -11.72
N PRO A 11 -1.19 -20.03 -11.48
CA PRO A 11 -2.20 -19.36 -10.68
C PRO A 11 -1.79 -19.33 -9.20
N THR A 12 -1.98 -18.19 -8.53
CA THR A 12 -1.72 -18.00 -7.11
C THR A 12 -2.99 -17.59 -6.39
N ALA A 13 -3.08 -17.90 -5.09
CA ALA A 13 -4.24 -17.55 -4.26
C ALA A 13 -3.81 -16.59 -3.14
N ASN A 14 -3.62 -15.32 -3.48
CA ASN A 14 -3.09 -14.29 -2.60
C ASN A 14 -3.98 -14.09 -1.36
N GLY A 15 -3.33 -13.97 -0.19
CA GLY A 15 -3.99 -13.78 1.09
C GLY A 15 -4.76 -14.98 1.63
N GLU A 16 -4.87 -16.09 0.89
CA GLU A 16 -5.60 -17.27 1.34
C GLU A 16 -4.83 -18.05 2.41
N ASN A 17 -5.45 -18.21 3.56
CA ASN A 17 -4.85 -18.88 4.72
C ASN A 17 -5.32 -20.34 4.88
N ASN A 18 -6.41 -20.69 4.23
CA ASN A 18 -6.92 -22.06 4.25
C ASN A 18 -6.26 -22.88 3.12
N ILE A 19 -5.40 -23.81 3.51
CA ILE A 19 -4.63 -24.64 2.58
C ILE A 19 -5.50 -25.44 1.62
N ASP A 20 -6.62 -25.98 2.09
CA ASP A 20 -7.51 -26.77 1.25
C ASP A 20 -8.24 -25.90 0.21
N VAL A 21 -8.68 -24.71 0.63
CA VAL A 21 -9.29 -23.73 -0.29
C VAL A 21 -8.27 -23.28 -1.34
N LEU A 22 -7.05 -22.96 -0.90
CA LEU A 22 -5.95 -22.59 -1.79
C LEU A 22 -5.68 -23.66 -2.84
N LYS A 23 -5.47 -24.92 -2.40
CA LYS A 23 -5.19 -26.04 -3.30
C LYS A 23 -6.34 -26.26 -4.27
N LYS A 24 -7.57 -26.32 -3.77
CA LYS A 24 -8.76 -26.48 -4.62
C LYS A 24 -8.91 -25.37 -5.66
N THR A 25 -8.57 -24.14 -5.28
CA THR A 25 -8.64 -22.99 -6.20
C THR A 25 -7.58 -23.09 -7.29
N VAL A 26 -6.34 -23.39 -6.93
CA VAL A 26 -5.25 -23.59 -7.90
C VAL A 26 -5.54 -24.78 -8.82
N ASP A 27 -5.97 -25.90 -8.26
CA ASP A 27 -6.28 -27.13 -9.02
C ASP A 27 -7.36 -26.91 -10.09
N LYS A 28 -8.35 -26.06 -9.78
CA LYS A 28 -9.40 -25.67 -10.74
C LYS A 28 -8.83 -25.09 -12.03
N TYR A 29 -7.72 -24.36 -11.94
CA TYR A 29 -7.13 -23.64 -13.07
C TYR A 29 -5.83 -24.26 -13.59
N HIS A 30 -5.24 -25.23 -12.89
CA HIS A 30 -3.93 -25.78 -13.21
C HIS A 30 -3.91 -27.33 -13.28
N GLY A 31 -5.03 -27.95 -13.53
CA GLY A 31 -5.11 -29.38 -13.79
C GLY A 31 -4.77 -30.28 -12.58
N GLY A 32 -4.84 -29.75 -11.37
CA GLY A 32 -4.67 -30.54 -10.13
C GLY A 32 -3.23 -30.94 -9.79
N GLN A 33 -2.22 -30.24 -10.31
CA GLN A 33 -0.82 -30.66 -10.17
C GLN A 33 0.08 -29.71 -9.38
N GLY A 34 -0.43 -28.55 -8.93
CA GLY A 34 0.48 -27.55 -8.34
C GLY A 34 1.59 -27.08 -9.30
N PRO A 35 2.66 -26.41 -8.86
CA PRO A 35 2.94 -26.06 -7.47
C PRO A 35 1.92 -25.08 -6.90
N TYR A 36 1.72 -25.14 -5.59
CA TYR A 36 0.82 -24.23 -4.88
C TYR A 36 1.62 -23.02 -4.40
N MET A 37 1.06 -21.81 -4.56
CA MET A 37 1.74 -20.58 -4.19
C MET A 37 0.77 -19.48 -3.74
N VAL A 38 1.15 -18.80 -2.66
CA VAL A 38 0.62 -17.52 -2.24
C VAL A 38 1.64 -16.46 -2.62
N ALA A 39 1.39 -15.66 -3.66
CA ALA A 39 2.31 -14.62 -4.11
C ALA A 39 2.25 -13.37 -3.22
N GLU A 40 1.17 -13.21 -2.46
CA GLU A 40 1.01 -12.13 -1.48
C GLU A 40 0.54 -12.70 -0.14
N PHE A 41 1.49 -12.99 0.73
CA PHE A 41 1.24 -13.33 2.12
C PHE A 41 1.36 -12.07 2.96
N TYR A 42 0.25 -11.59 3.49
CA TYR A 42 0.17 -10.33 4.22
C TYR A 42 0.54 -10.51 5.70
N PRO A 43 1.71 -10.03 6.16
CA PRO A 43 2.10 -10.09 7.58
C PRO A 43 1.49 -8.95 8.41
N GLY A 44 0.95 -7.94 7.75
CA GLY A 44 0.28 -6.77 8.28
C GLY A 44 -0.54 -6.11 7.19
N TRP A 45 -0.64 -4.79 7.24
CA TRP A 45 -1.30 -3.97 6.22
C TRP A 45 -0.78 -2.54 6.27
N LEU A 46 -1.03 -1.78 5.22
CA LEU A 46 -0.79 -0.34 5.19
C LEU A 46 -1.69 0.39 6.19
N ASP A 47 -1.28 1.57 6.60
CA ASP A 47 -2.00 2.40 7.56
C ASP A 47 -2.59 3.64 6.86
N HIS A 48 -3.78 4.05 7.30
CA HIS A 48 -4.46 5.23 6.79
C HIS A 48 -4.51 6.36 7.83
N TRP A 49 -4.64 7.59 7.35
CA TRP A 49 -4.92 8.74 8.21
C TRP A 49 -6.25 8.58 8.95
N ASN A 50 -6.25 8.95 10.23
CA ASN A 50 -7.41 8.90 11.13
C ASN A 50 -7.95 7.49 11.42
N GLU A 51 -7.19 6.44 11.12
CA GLU A 51 -7.50 5.06 11.47
C GLU A 51 -6.50 4.50 12.50
N PRO A 52 -6.87 3.49 13.29
CA PRO A 52 -5.92 2.78 14.13
C PRO A 52 -4.86 2.09 13.29
N PHE A 53 -3.61 2.13 13.73
CA PHE A 53 -2.55 1.39 13.07
C PHE A 53 -2.83 -0.11 13.07
N VAL A 54 -2.62 -0.74 11.91
CA VAL A 54 -2.77 -2.18 11.78
C VAL A 54 -1.69 -2.89 12.57
N ARG A 55 -2.09 -3.88 13.36
CA ARG A 55 -1.17 -4.74 14.11
C ARG A 55 -1.63 -6.18 14.04
N VAL A 56 -0.75 -7.04 13.55
CA VAL A 56 -0.97 -8.48 13.48
C VAL A 56 0.07 -9.17 14.36
N SER A 57 -0.34 -10.11 15.21
CA SER A 57 0.59 -10.75 16.14
C SER A 57 1.66 -11.58 15.42
N ALA A 58 2.85 -11.59 15.97
CA ALA A 58 3.97 -12.39 15.46
C ALA A 58 3.66 -13.90 15.48
N GLU A 59 2.89 -14.34 16.49
CA GLU A 59 2.41 -15.72 16.61
C GLU A 59 1.53 -16.13 15.45
N SER A 60 0.54 -15.29 15.10
CA SER A 60 -0.37 -15.57 13.99
C SER A 60 0.37 -15.72 12.67
N ILE A 61 1.38 -14.87 12.42
CA ILE A 61 2.18 -14.94 11.20
C ILE A 61 3.08 -16.20 11.20
N ALA A 62 3.66 -16.56 12.33
CA ALA A 62 4.44 -17.78 12.46
C ALA A 62 3.58 -19.04 12.25
N GLU A 63 2.37 -19.09 12.81
CA GLU A 63 1.43 -20.18 12.60
C GLU A 63 1.01 -20.33 11.15
N ARG A 64 0.71 -19.23 10.47
CA ARG A 64 0.38 -19.23 9.04
C ARG A 64 1.58 -19.67 8.19
N THR A 65 2.77 -19.18 8.50
CA THR A 65 4.01 -19.61 7.83
C THR A 65 4.20 -21.11 7.97
N LYS A 66 4.04 -21.64 9.18
CA LYS A 66 4.13 -23.09 9.45
C LYS A 66 3.10 -23.86 8.63
N ALA A 67 1.85 -23.40 8.60
CA ALA A 67 0.79 -24.08 7.84
C ALA A 67 1.12 -24.15 6.33
N TYR A 68 1.67 -23.10 5.74
CA TYR A 68 2.09 -23.11 4.34
C TYR A 68 3.22 -24.14 4.12
N LEU A 69 4.25 -24.15 4.96
CA LEU A 69 5.38 -25.08 4.86
C LEU A 69 4.92 -26.54 5.00
N GLU A 70 4.13 -26.84 6.01
CA GLU A 70 3.58 -28.20 6.23
C GLU A 70 2.59 -28.59 5.13
N GLY A 71 1.86 -27.63 4.56
CA GLY A 71 0.94 -27.83 3.45
C GLY A 71 1.62 -27.97 2.08
N GLY A 72 2.94 -27.80 2.00
CA GLY A 72 3.67 -27.81 0.72
C GLY A 72 3.28 -26.63 -0.19
N VAL A 73 3.01 -25.47 0.40
CA VAL A 73 2.65 -24.23 -0.29
C VAL A 73 3.84 -23.29 -0.28
N ASN A 74 4.24 -22.83 -1.45
CA ASN A 74 5.21 -21.73 -1.58
C ASN A 74 4.53 -20.42 -1.22
N PHE A 75 5.28 -19.48 -0.67
CA PHE A 75 4.76 -18.16 -0.35
C PHE A 75 5.80 -17.07 -0.56
N ASN A 76 5.29 -15.88 -0.81
CA ASN A 76 6.07 -14.66 -0.84
C ASN A 76 5.40 -13.63 0.08
N PHE A 77 6.17 -13.08 1.02
CA PHE A 77 5.64 -12.01 1.87
C PHE A 77 5.39 -10.75 1.06
N TYR A 78 4.21 -10.21 1.22
CA TYR A 78 3.85 -8.87 0.80
C TYR A 78 3.32 -8.09 2.01
N MET A 79 4.15 -7.35 2.76
CA MET A 79 5.58 -7.03 2.51
C MET A 79 6.45 -7.70 3.54
N VAL A 80 7.66 -8.15 3.17
CA VAL A 80 8.68 -8.51 4.17
C VAL A 80 9.30 -7.26 4.79
N HIS A 81 9.39 -6.19 4.01
CA HIS A 81 9.78 -4.83 4.38
C HIS A 81 8.97 -3.86 3.51
N GLY A 82 8.22 -2.98 4.11
CA GLY A 82 7.35 -2.06 3.38
C GLY A 82 8.09 -0.83 2.84
N GLY A 83 8.83 -0.16 3.70
CA GLY A 83 9.59 1.04 3.35
C GLY A 83 8.85 2.35 3.62
N THR A 84 9.22 3.39 2.90
CA THR A 84 8.73 4.76 3.08
C THR A 84 8.27 5.34 1.76
N ASN A 85 7.06 5.87 1.72
CA ASN A 85 6.57 6.68 0.61
C ASN A 85 7.04 8.13 0.77
N PHE A 86 7.28 8.82 -0.33
CA PHE A 86 7.74 10.20 -0.30
C PHE A 86 6.79 11.15 -1.02
N ALA A 87 6.65 12.37 -0.50
CA ALA A 87 5.83 13.43 -1.06
C ALA A 87 4.41 12.95 -1.40
N PHE A 88 4.03 12.99 -2.67
CA PHE A 88 2.69 12.61 -3.15
C PHE A 88 2.57 11.13 -3.58
N TRP A 89 3.54 10.30 -3.28
CA TRP A 89 3.58 8.90 -3.71
C TRP A 89 2.88 7.93 -2.76
N SER A 90 2.39 8.41 -1.61
CA SER A 90 1.69 7.55 -0.65
C SER A 90 0.39 6.97 -1.22
N GLY A 91 -0.34 7.77 -1.97
CA GLY A 91 -1.61 7.34 -2.53
C GLY A 91 -2.77 7.35 -1.53
N ALA A 92 -3.85 6.71 -1.92
CA ALA A 92 -5.03 6.54 -1.09
C ALA A 92 -5.84 5.33 -1.54
N ASN A 93 -6.55 4.70 -0.60
CA ASN A 93 -7.59 3.73 -0.89
C ASN A 93 -8.97 4.37 -0.84
N TYR A 94 -9.97 3.65 -1.33
CA TYR A 94 -11.39 3.99 -1.18
C TYR A 94 -12.12 2.84 -0.49
N ASN A 95 -12.76 3.12 0.61
CA ASN A 95 -13.58 2.14 1.32
C ASN A 95 -14.97 1.98 0.66
N ASN A 96 -15.38 2.97 -0.07
CA ASN A 96 -16.56 3.02 -0.95
C ASN A 96 -16.45 4.30 -1.79
N ASP A 97 -17.40 4.56 -2.66
CA ASP A 97 -17.38 5.71 -3.59
C ASP A 97 -17.30 7.09 -2.91
N THR A 98 -17.35 7.17 -1.61
CA THR A 98 -17.41 8.45 -0.87
C THR A 98 -16.37 8.59 0.23
N ASN A 99 -15.65 7.54 0.59
CA ASN A 99 -14.71 7.54 1.71
C ASN A 99 -13.28 7.28 1.24
N ILE A 100 -12.57 8.36 0.99
CA ILE A 100 -11.13 8.31 0.73
C ILE A 100 -10.36 7.96 2.01
N GLN A 101 -9.41 7.05 1.90
CA GLN A 101 -8.50 6.61 2.95
C GLN A 101 -7.06 6.94 2.54
N PRO A 102 -6.57 8.16 2.83
CA PRO A 102 -5.21 8.55 2.47
C PRO A 102 -4.17 7.72 3.23
N ASP A 103 -3.21 7.18 2.50
CA ASP A 103 -2.13 6.39 3.07
C ASP A 103 -1.10 7.29 3.78
N LEU A 104 -0.44 6.73 4.80
CA LEU A 104 0.65 7.42 5.49
C LEU A 104 1.93 7.42 4.64
N THR A 105 2.83 8.35 4.95
CA THR A 105 4.20 8.34 4.42
C THR A 105 4.93 7.05 4.80
N SER A 106 4.80 6.59 6.04
CA SER A 106 5.32 5.28 6.44
C SER A 106 4.55 4.16 5.77
N TYR A 107 5.26 3.29 5.09
CA TYR A 107 4.73 2.02 4.59
C TYR A 107 5.35 0.86 5.38
N ASP A 108 5.45 1.03 6.71
CA ASP A 108 6.02 0.01 7.63
C ASP A 108 5.30 -1.33 7.50
N TYR A 109 4.00 -1.30 7.24
CA TYR A 109 3.17 -2.46 6.94
C TYR A 109 3.06 -3.44 8.12
N ASP A 110 3.52 -3.06 9.31
CA ASP A 110 3.69 -3.99 10.42
C ASP A 110 4.47 -5.26 9.98
N ALA A 111 5.45 -5.06 9.11
CA ALA A 111 6.19 -6.10 8.40
C ALA A 111 7.20 -6.84 9.31
N PRO A 112 7.70 -8.03 8.90
CA PRO A 112 8.78 -8.72 9.59
C PRO A 112 10.07 -7.91 9.75
N ILE A 113 10.38 -7.06 8.76
CA ILE A 113 11.47 -6.08 8.84
C ILE A 113 10.83 -4.70 8.94
N SER A 114 11.12 -3.95 10.00
CA SER A 114 10.58 -2.61 10.22
C SER A 114 11.04 -1.63 9.13
N GLU A 115 10.35 -0.47 9.02
CA GLU A 115 10.74 0.61 8.10
C GLU A 115 12.21 1.04 8.29
N ALA A 116 12.73 0.99 9.53
CA ALA A 116 14.14 1.27 9.85
C ALA A 116 15.11 0.12 9.50
N GLY A 117 14.64 -0.98 8.92
CA GLY A 117 15.47 -2.13 8.55
C GLY A 117 15.78 -3.09 9.70
N TRP A 118 15.03 -3.05 10.80
CA TRP A 118 15.27 -3.88 11.97
C TRP A 118 14.42 -5.15 11.93
N ALA A 119 15.03 -6.28 12.28
CA ALA A 119 14.29 -7.52 12.54
C ALA A 119 13.33 -7.31 13.71
N THR A 120 12.04 -7.58 13.48
CA THR A 120 10.97 -7.48 14.47
C THR A 120 10.72 -8.84 15.14
N ASP A 121 9.82 -8.91 16.12
CA ASP A 121 9.40 -10.19 16.71
C ASP A 121 8.75 -11.11 15.66
N LYS A 122 8.06 -10.57 14.65
CA LYS A 122 7.54 -11.36 13.52
C LYS A 122 8.66 -12.02 12.75
N TYR A 123 9.71 -11.26 12.42
CA TYR A 123 10.89 -11.81 11.75
C TYR A 123 11.49 -12.97 12.55
N MET A 124 11.68 -12.79 13.86
CA MET A 124 12.27 -13.80 14.72
C MET A 124 11.43 -15.08 14.79
N LYS A 125 10.11 -14.94 14.96
CA LYS A 125 9.22 -16.10 15.03
C LYS A 125 9.09 -16.83 13.69
N VAL A 126 9.00 -16.10 12.58
CA VAL A 126 9.04 -16.70 11.23
C VAL A 126 10.36 -17.44 11.01
N ARG A 127 11.47 -16.82 11.38
CA ARG A 127 12.79 -17.46 11.30
C ARG A 127 12.87 -18.76 12.10
N ASP A 128 12.31 -18.80 13.30
CA ASP A 128 12.28 -20.00 14.13
C ASP A 128 11.45 -21.13 13.51
N VAL A 129 10.35 -20.80 12.86
CA VAL A 129 9.57 -21.74 12.05
C VAL A 129 10.40 -22.24 10.86
N MET A 130 11.02 -21.34 10.12
CA MET A 130 11.84 -21.68 8.95
C MET A 130 12.98 -22.65 9.30
N LYS A 131 13.68 -22.43 10.43
CA LYS A 131 14.75 -23.33 10.91
C LYS A 131 14.32 -24.78 11.04
N GLN A 132 13.06 -25.04 11.32
CA GLN A 132 12.53 -26.40 11.51
C GLN A 132 12.13 -27.07 10.18
N HIS A 133 12.04 -26.30 9.08
CA HIS A 133 11.47 -26.77 7.81
C HIS A 133 12.45 -26.69 6.63
N VAL A 134 13.57 -25.97 6.77
CA VAL A 134 14.57 -25.89 5.71
C VAL A 134 15.78 -26.79 6.00
N ALA A 135 16.39 -27.32 4.94
CA ALA A 135 17.53 -28.24 5.06
C ALA A 135 18.89 -27.52 5.12
N TYR A 136 18.90 -26.20 5.09
CA TYR A 136 20.12 -25.38 5.12
C TYR A 136 20.15 -24.48 6.36
N GLU A 137 21.35 -24.07 6.75
CA GLU A 137 21.54 -23.14 7.85
C GLU A 137 21.12 -21.73 7.43
N LEU A 138 20.24 -21.10 8.24
CA LEU A 138 19.84 -19.72 8.01
C LEU A 138 20.97 -18.77 8.42
N PRO A 139 21.23 -17.71 7.64
CA PRO A 139 22.24 -16.70 7.99
C PRO A 139 21.91 -16.02 9.32
N ASP A 140 22.90 -15.46 9.97
CA ASP A 140 22.70 -14.69 11.20
C ASP A 140 21.78 -13.49 10.97
N VAL A 141 21.06 -13.10 12.02
CA VAL A 141 20.26 -11.88 11.99
C VAL A 141 21.21 -10.69 12.03
N PRO A 142 21.13 -9.77 11.06
CA PRO A 142 21.97 -8.58 11.06
C PRO A 142 21.80 -7.72 12.32
N GLU A 143 22.87 -7.05 12.73
CA GLU A 143 22.79 -6.03 13.76
C GLU A 143 21.85 -4.89 13.35
N ARG A 144 21.21 -4.27 14.35
CA ARG A 144 20.33 -3.14 14.11
C ARG A 144 21.12 -1.98 13.51
N ILE A 145 20.62 -1.47 12.37
CA ILE A 145 21.14 -0.23 11.77
C ILE A 145 20.85 0.93 12.73
N PRO A 146 21.86 1.76 13.07
CA PRO A 146 21.63 2.92 13.92
C PRO A 146 20.74 3.94 13.23
N VAL A 147 19.88 4.61 14.01
CA VAL A 147 19.10 5.76 13.54
C VAL A 147 19.82 7.06 13.90
N ILE A 148 19.67 8.06 13.05
CA ILE A 148 20.19 9.40 13.32
C ILE A 148 19.24 10.16 14.23
N GLN A 149 19.80 11.03 15.06
CA GLN A 149 19.05 12.07 15.73
C GLN A 149 19.18 13.36 14.91
N THR A 150 18.08 13.82 14.31
CA THR A 150 18.09 15.10 13.59
C THR A 150 18.14 16.25 14.55
N PRO A 151 18.94 17.30 14.27
CA PRO A 151 18.88 18.54 15.02
C PRO A 151 17.54 19.24 14.82
N GLU A 152 17.23 20.20 15.67
CA GLU A 152 16.10 21.10 15.46
C GLU A 152 16.25 21.86 14.13
N VAL A 153 15.21 21.83 13.30
CA VAL A 153 15.20 22.48 11.99
C VAL A 153 14.26 23.67 12.02
N PHE A 154 14.78 24.85 11.72
CA PHE A 154 14.00 26.08 11.62
C PHE A 154 13.69 26.40 10.17
N PHE A 155 12.40 26.56 9.86
CA PHE A 155 11.95 27.03 8.55
C PHE A 155 11.89 28.57 8.58
N ASP A 156 12.66 29.22 7.74
CA ASP A 156 12.76 30.67 7.62
C ASP A 156 12.00 31.24 6.41
N LYS A 157 11.46 30.39 5.57
CA LYS A 157 10.71 30.76 4.36
C LYS A 157 9.44 29.97 4.24
N SER A 158 8.39 30.62 3.78
CA SER A 158 7.12 30.00 3.41
C SER A 158 6.60 30.62 2.11
N VAL A 159 5.82 29.88 1.36
CA VAL A 159 5.12 30.36 0.18
C VAL A 159 3.71 29.76 0.16
N ASP A 160 2.76 30.59 -0.22
CA ASP A 160 1.39 30.14 -0.43
C ASP A 160 1.26 29.33 -1.71
N VAL A 161 0.67 28.13 -1.62
CA VAL A 161 0.55 27.21 -2.76
C VAL A 161 -0.31 27.80 -3.88
N ILE A 162 -1.37 28.54 -3.56
CA ILE A 162 -2.23 29.17 -4.56
C ILE A 162 -1.45 30.18 -5.38
N SER A 163 -0.66 31.03 -4.70
CA SER A 163 0.23 32.01 -5.35
C SER A 163 1.23 31.37 -6.32
N VAL A 164 1.73 30.17 -6.00
CA VAL A 164 2.62 29.43 -6.91
C VAL A 164 1.85 28.88 -8.12
N LEU A 165 0.68 28.31 -7.89
CA LEU A 165 -0.14 27.75 -8.94
C LEU A 165 -0.66 28.83 -9.92
N GLU A 166 -0.98 30.00 -9.43
CA GLU A 166 -1.42 31.15 -10.27
C GLU A 166 -0.32 31.67 -11.23
N GLN A 167 0.94 31.36 -10.96
CA GLN A 167 2.04 31.71 -11.84
C GLN A 167 2.22 30.72 -13.00
N GLN A 168 1.54 29.58 -12.94
CA GLN A 168 1.61 28.57 -13.99
C GLN A 168 0.77 29.00 -15.21
N LYS A 169 1.13 28.48 -16.39
CA LYS A 169 0.36 28.74 -17.61
C LYS A 169 -0.99 28.02 -17.53
N PRO A 170 -2.10 28.75 -17.57
CA PRO A 170 -3.41 28.10 -17.48
C PRO A 170 -3.77 27.32 -18.74
N VAL A 171 -4.51 26.23 -18.54
CA VAL A 171 -5.23 25.51 -19.58
C VAL A 171 -6.72 25.86 -19.43
N SER A 172 -7.40 26.20 -20.53
CA SER A 172 -8.83 26.49 -20.52
C SER A 172 -9.62 25.32 -21.09
N ALA A 173 -10.66 24.89 -20.38
CA ALA A 173 -11.58 23.85 -20.80
C ALA A 173 -13.02 24.21 -20.38
N GLU A 174 -14.02 23.58 -20.98
CA GLU A 174 -15.43 23.77 -20.59
C GLU A 174 -15.75 23.09 -19.27
N GLU A 175 -15.16 21.89 -19.04
CA GLU A 175 -15.30 21.09 -17.84
C GLU A 175 -13.94 20.93 -17.14
N PRO A 176 -13.90 20.64 -15.82
CA PRO A 176 -12.67 20.33 -15.12
C PRO A 176 -11.95 19.13 -15.76
N MET A 177 -10.70 19.32 -16.12
CA MET A 177 -9.85 18.25 -16.64
C MET A 177 -9.28 17.42 -15.49
N THR A 178 -9.10 16.12 -15.71
CA THR A 178 -8.41 15.25 -14.74
C THR A 178 -6.91 15.52 -14.71
N PHE A 179 -6.21 14.97 -13.73
CA PHE A 179 -4.74 15.04 -13.67
C PHE A 179 -4.11 14.36 -14.91
N GLU A 180 -4.68 13.23 -15.33
CA GLU A 180 -4.25 12.49 -16.51
C GLU A 180 -4.42 13.29 -17.78
N ASP A 181 -5.55 13.99 -17.94
CA ASP A 181 -5.79 14.88 -19.10
C ASP A 181 -4.78 16.02 -19.17
N LEU A 182 -4.32 16.48 -18.00
CA LEU A 182 -3.29 17.51 -17.87
C LEU A 182 -1.86 16.96 -18.00
N GLY A 183 -1.71 15.63 -18.05
CA GLY A 183 -0.39 14.94 -18.03
C GLY A 183 0.35 15.10 -16.71
N GLN A 184 -0.39 15.32 -15.61
CA GLN A 184 0.18 15.51 -14.27
C GLN A 184 0.01 14.26 -13.44
N GLY A 185 1.10 13.64 -13.02
CA GLY A 185 1.08 12.38 -12.29
C GLY A 185 0.86 12.51 -10.78
N TYR A 186 1.05 13.71 -10.19
CA TYR A 186 0.94 13.96 -8.75
C TYR A 186 0.96 15.46 -8.44
N GLY A 187 0.64 15.84 -7.20
CA GLY A 187 0.72 17.20 -6.71
C GLY A 187 -0.63 17.89 -6.62
N TYR A 188 -0.70 19.15 -7.03
CA TYR A 188 -1.88 19.98 -6.92
C TYR A 188 -2.32 20.50 -8.28
N VAL A 189 -3.62 20.61 -8.49
CA VAL A 189 -4.24 21.34 -9.62
C VAL A 189 -5.18 22.40 -9.05
N LEU A 190 -5.02 23.63 -9.52
CA LEU A 190 -5.92 24.72 -9.19
C LEU A 190 -6.97 24.89 -10.31
N TYR A 191 -8.21 24.56 -10.00
CA TYR A 191 -9.35 24.86 -10.88
C TYR A 191 -9.92 26.21 -10.51
N ARG A 192 -10.06 27.10 -11.47
CA ARG A 192 -10.61 28.44 -11.23
C ARG A 192 -11.74 28.75 -12.23
N ARG A 193 -12.90 29.16 -11.70
CA ARG A 193 -14.00 29.66 -12.49
C ARG A 193 -14.33 31.07 -12.05
N HIS A 194 -14.44 31.98 -13.00
CA HIS A 194 -14.88 33.35 -12.77
C HIS A 194 -16.34 33.51 -13.18
N PHE A 195 -17.12 34.19 -12.34
CA PHE A 195 -18.51 34.52 -12.59
C PHE A 195 -18.67 36.04 -12.65
N ASN A 196 -19.26 36.55 -13.72
CA ASN A 196 -19.47 38.00 -13.91
C ASN A 196 -20.64 38.58 -13.09
N GLN A 197 -21.44 37.69 -12.48
CA GLN A 197 -22.53 38.05 -11.58
C GLN A 197 -22.57 37.12 -10.38
N PRO A 198 -23.12 37.58 -9.23
CA PRO A 198 -23.33 36.72 -8.08
C PRO A 198 -24.17 35.49 -8.47
N ILE A 199 -23.73 34.34 -8.03
CA ILE A 199 -24.44 33.07 -8.18
C ILE A 199 -24.84 32.54 -6.82
N SER A 200 -25.93 31.79 -6.75
CA SER A 200 -26.36 31.06 -5.56
C SER A 200 -26.84 29.67 -5.97
N GLY A 201 -26.70 28.73 -5.10
CA GLY A 201 -27.13 27.35 -5.33
C GLY A 201 -26.17 26.32 -4.80
N MET A 202 -26.45 25.08 -5.11
CA MET A 202 -25.59 23.93 -4.71
C MET A 202 -24.52 23.73 -5.78
N MET A 203 -23.26 23.79 -5.35
CA MET A 203 -22.12 23.36 -6.18
C MET A 203 -22.05 21.84 -6.19
N ARG A 204 -21.92 21.27 -7.38
CA ARG A 204 -21.64 19.83 -7.56
C ARG A 204 -20.46 19.69 -8.49
N VAL A 205 -19.51 18.87 -8.10
CA VAL A 205 -18.32 18.53 -8.90
C VAL A 205 -18.29 17.01 -9.04
N PRO A 206 -18.97 16.46 -10.06
CA PRO A 206 -18.89 15.03 -10.31
C PRO A 206 -17.49 14.66 -10.76
N GLY A 207 -17.01 13.48 -10.35
CA GLY A 207 -15.71 12.98 -10.76
C GLY A 207 -14.53 13.44 -9.89
N ILE A 208 -14.77 14.09 -8.74
CA ILE A 208 -13.70 14.23 -7.73
C ILE A 208 -13.29 12.83 -7.26
N ALA A 209 -12.03 12.49 -7.48
CA ALA A 209 -11.48 11.19 -7.11
C ALA A 209 -10.56 11.25 -5.88
N ASP A 210 -9.98 12.41 -5.57
CA ASP A 210 -9.06 12.62 -4.46
C ASP A 210 -9.62 13.63 -3.46
N PHE A 211 -8.79 14.51 -2.96
CA PHE A 211 -9.16 15.53 -1.99
C PHE A 211 -9.25 16.92 -2.64
N ALA A 212 -10.32 17.64 -2.38
CA ALA A 212 -10.51 19.01 -2.88
C ALA A 212 -10.84 19.98 -1.74
N THR A 213 -10.21 21.15 -1.77
CA THR A 213 -10.57 22.31 -0.95
C THR A 213 -11.22 23.37 -1.84
N VAL A 214 -12.39 23.86 -1.43
CA VAL A 214 -13.13 24.88 -2.18
C VAL A 214 -12.97 26.23 -1.50
N TYR A 215 -12.63 27.23 -2.30
CA TYR A 215 -12.56 28.65 -1.89
C TYR A 215 -13.61 29.43 -2.69
N VAL A 216 -14.26 30.40 -2.03
CA VAL A 216 -15.27 31.30 -2.61
C VAL A 216 -14.92 32.74 -2.28
#